data_4e5426e110f1cdf3b9c416168e91a0a6
#
_entry.id   4e5426e110f1cdf3b9c416168e91a0a6
#
_cell.length_a   1.000
_cell.length_b   1.000
_cell.length_c   1.000
_cell.angle_alpha   90.00
_cell.angle_beta   90.00
_cell.angle_gamma   90.00
#
_symmetry.space_group_name_H-M   'P 1'
#
loop_
_entity.id
_entity.type
_entity.pdbx_description
1 polymer ?
#
loop_
_entity_poly.entity_id
_entity_poly.type
_entity_poly.pdbx_seq_one_letter_code
_entity_poly.pdbx_strand_id
1 'polypeptide(L)'
;MSEINYQALREKAEKATKGSYIVGHTSVNQHGNLTGVFVCQKWKGEPGGVIAECHVNCLIESDAQAYANAEFIAEANPATVLELLDERERNQQYIKRRDQENEGIALTVGKLRVELEAAENNLIDSECHVAELEEALRDKLALLEASEKRNAKLQSENAYIRNRYKELDLLIGKNILVMQAA
;
A
#
# COMPACT_ATOMS: atom_id res chain seq x y z
N MET A 1 5.76 -36.44 0.67
CA MET A 1 7.18 -35.98 0.64
C MET A 1 7.61 -35.80 2.07
N SER A 2 8.73 -36.42 2.50
CA SER A 2 9.25 -36.20 3.86
C SER A 2 9.76 -34.75 3.96
N GLU A 3 9.36 -34.06 5.03
CA GLU A 3 9.83 -32.69 5.29
C GLU A 3 11.34 -32.70 5.55
N ILE A 4 12.07 -31.80 4.89
CA ILE A 4 13.52 -31.68 5.07
C ILE A 4 13.82 -31.09 6.44
N ASN A 5 14.57 -31.82 7.27
CA ASN A 5 15.06 -31.29 8.53
C ASN A 5 16.33 -30.46 8.29
N TYR A 6 16.13 -29.14 8.06
CA TYR A 6 17.21 -28.20 7.76
C TYR A 6 18.23 -28.06 8.89
N GLN A 7 17.80 -28.16 10.15
CA GLN A 7 18.68 -28.06 11.30
C GLN A 7 19.63 -29.28 11.35
N ALA A 8 19.09 -30.48 11.15
CA ALA A 8 19.91 -31.70 11.12
C ALA A 8 20.87 -31.68 9.92
N LEU A 9 20.46 -31.11 8.78
CA LEU A 9 21.35 -30.97 7.62
C LEU A 9 22.49 -29.99 7.90
N ARG A 10 22.21 -28.86 8.55
CA ARG A 10 23.21 -27.87 8.97
C ARG A 10 24.26 -28.50 9.89
N GLU A 11 23.82 -29.19 10.93
CA GLU A 11 24.72 -29.85 11.87
C GLU A 11 25.63 -30.90 11.23
N LYS A 12 25.12 -31.63 10.21
CA LYS A 12 25.92 -32.58 9.43
C LYS A 12 26.95 -31.85 8.55
N ALA A 13 26.55 -30.77 7.89
CA ALA A 13 27.45 -29.96 7.05
C ALA A 13 28.57 -29.32 7.89
N GLU A 14 28.27 -28.83 9.10
CA GLU A 14 29.26 -28.23 10.01
C GLU A 14 30.30 -29.26 10.52
N LYS A 15 29.88 -30.50 10.67
CA LYS A 15 30.75 -31.62 11.13
C LYS A 15 31.52 -32.30 10.02
N ALA A 16 31.10 -32.11 8.76
CA ALA A 16 31.76 -32.71 7.60
C ALA A 16 33.13 -32.08 7.31
N THR A 17 33.94 -32.72 6.50
CA THR A 17 35.25 -32.22 6.08
C THR A 17 35.12 -30.84 5.43
N LYS A 18 35.77 -29.86 6.02
CA LYS A 18 35.70 -28.46 5.55
C LYS A 18 36.49 -28.25 4.26
N GLY A 19 36.04 -27.26 3.50
CA GLY A 19 36.68 -26.83 2.25
C GLY A 19 35.89 -27.25 1.02
N SER A 20 36.35 -26.86 -0.16
CA SER A 20 35.75 -27.26 -1.43
C SER A 20 36.19 -28.68 -1.80
N TYR A 21 35.32 -29.36 -2.53
CA TYR A 21 35.58 -30.69 -3.05
C TYR A 21 35.85 -30.61 -4.55
N ILE A 22 36.48 -31.63 -5.09
CA ILE A 22 36.82 -31.75 -6.52
C ILE A 22 36.75 -33.21 -6.92
N VAL A 23 36.30 -33.48 -8.16
CA VAL A 23 36.49 -34.81 -8.76
C VAL A 23 37.96 -35.03 -9.03
N GLY A 24 38.51 -36.10 -8.48
CA GLY A 24 39.94 -36.34 -8.49
C GLY A 24 40.32 -37.61 -9.23
N HIS A 25 40.55 -38.69 -8.49
CA HIS A 25 41.08 -39.92 -9.03
C HIS A 25 39.95 -40.80 -9.60
N THR A 26 40.33 -41.77 -10.44
CA THR A 26 39.45 -42.85 -10.92
C THR A 26 40.09 -44.18 -10.61
N SER A 27 39.25 -45.20 -10.40
CA SER A 27 39.64 -46.57 -10.31
C SER A 27 39.24 -47.31 -11.59
N VAL A 28 40.10 -48.27 -12.03
CA VAL A 28 39.83 -49.12 -13.19
C VAL A 28 40.07 -50.57 -12.82
N ASN A 29 39.37 -51.49 -13.46
CA ASN A 29 39.60 -52.92 -13.34
C ASN A 29 40.79 -53.42 -14.16
N GLN A 30 41.11 -54.71 -14.06
CA GLN A 30 42.22 -55.34 -14.84
C GLN A 30 42.09 -55.23 -16.37
N HIS A 31 40.89 -54.88 -16.87
CA HIS A 31 40.57 -54.72 -18.29
C HIS A 31 40.58 -53.25 -18.71
N GLY A 32 40.93 -52.31 -17.80
CA GLY A 32 40.95 -50.86 -18.06
C GLY A 32 39.58 -50.18 -18.02
N ASN A 33 38.51 -50.88 -17.63
CA ASN A 33 37.17 -50.30 -17.51
C ASN A 33 37.07 -49.54 -16.20
N LEU A 34 36.43 -48.39 -16.22
CA LEU A 34 36.16 -47.54 -15.03
C LEU A 34 35.38 -48.34 -14.01
N THR A 35 35.79 -48.31 -12.75
CA THR A 35 35.08 -48.92 -11.63
C THR A 35 34.61 -47.90 -10.58
N GLY A 36 35.19 -46.71 -10.55
CA GLY A 36 34.77 -45.67 -9.65
C GLY A 36 35.39 -44.33 -9.95
N VAL A 37 34.72 -43.25 -9.56
CA VAL A 37 35.14 -41.88 -9.63
C VAL A 37 35.18 -41.31 -8.22
N PHE A 38 36.31 -40.75 -7.80
CA PHE A 38 36.53 -40.26 -6.45
C PHE A 38 36.26 -38.77 -6.32
N VAL A 39 35.50 -38.39 -5.30
CA VAL A 39 35.38 -37.01 -4.81
C VAL A 39 36.41 -36.80 -3.72
N CYS A 40 37.27 -35.80 -3.90
CA CYS A 40 38.36 -35.50 -3.03
C CYS A 40 38.23 -34.11 -2.42
N GLN A 41 38.79 -33.90 -1.23
CA GLN A 41 38.99 -32.56 -0.68
C GLN A 41 40.01 -31.81 -1.61
N LYS A 42 39.68 -30.57 -1.99
CA LYS A 42 40.59 -29.75 -2.78
C LYS A 42 41.70 -29.21 -1.87
N TRP A 43 42.96 -29.52 -2.21
CA TRP A 43 44.13 -29.05 -1.48
C TRP A 43 45.08 -28.34 -2.45
N LYS A 44 45.33 -27.05 -2.25
CA LYS A 44 46.18 -26.22 -3.13
C LYS A 44 45.86 -26.30 -4.63
N GLY A 45 44.58 -26.51 -4.95
CA GLY A 45 44.13 -26.65 -6.34
C GLY A 45 44.03 -28.07 -6.86
N GLU A 46 44.62 -29.05 -6.16
CA GLU A 46 44.70 -30.45 -6.55
C GLU A 46 43.83 -31.35 -5.71
N PRO A 47 43.44 -32.57 -6.19
CA PRO A 47 42.75 -33.56 -5.39
C PRO A 47 43.59 -34.00 -4.19
N GLY A 48 43.05 -33.84 -2.96
CA GLY A 48 43.67 -34.29 -1.72
C GLY A 48 43.06 -35.58 -1.19
N GLY A 49 42.64 -35.58 0.08
CA GLY A 49 42.02 -36.74 0.72
C GLY A 49 40.68 -37.13 0.09
N VAL A 50 40.42 -38.42 -0.07
CA VAL A 50 39.17 -38.96 -0.62
C VAL A 50 38.03 -38.73 0.39
N ILE A 51 36.92 -38.19 -0.10
CA ILE A 51 35.69 -37.96 0.66
C ILE A 51 34.64 -39.03 0.33
N ALA A 52 34.46 -39.33 -0.95
CA ALA A 52 33.48 -40.29 -1.44
C ALA A 52 33.99 -40.99 -2.72
N GLU A 53 33.37 -42.12 -3.05
CA GLU A 53 33.62 -42.84 -4.29
C GLU A 53 32.25 -43.14 -4.93
N CYS A 54 32.10 -42.82 -6.21
CA CYS A 54 30.97 -43.13 -7.03
C CYS A 54 31.29 -44.35 -7.88
N HIS A 55 30.84 -45.52 -7.46
CA HIS A 55 31.08 -46.80 -8.15
C HIS A 55 30.24 -46.94 -9.41
N VAL A 56 30.86 -47.49 -10.46
CA VAL A 56 30.13 -48.02 -11.61
C VAL A 56 29.65 -49.44 -11.25
N ASN A 57 28.36 -49.66 -11.27
CA ASN A 57 27.73 -50.96 -10.90
C ASN A 57 26.41 -51.13 -11.67
N CYS A 58 25.66 -52.19 -11.36
CA CYS A 58 24.40 -52.50 -12.04
C CYS A 58 23.30 -51.45 -11.94
N LEU A 59 23.44 -50.45 -11.03
CA LEU A 59 22.50 -49.33 -10.88
C LEU A 59 23.06 -48.04 -11.53
N ILE A 60 24.39 -47.94 -11.66
CA ILE A 60 25.09 -46.84 -12.33
C ILE A 60 25.79 -47.48 -13.53
N GLU A 61 25.07 -47.61 -14.63
CA GLU A 61 25.46 -48.42 -15.79
C GLU A 61 26.48 -47.75 -16.71
N SER A 62 26.75 -46.43 -16.52
CA SER A 62 27.65 -45.69 -17.39
C SER A 62 28.70 -44.88 -16.63
N ASP A 63 29.91 -44.75 -17.23
CA ASP A 63 30.95 -43.90 -16.75
C ASP A 63 30.46 -42.45 -16.61
N ALA A 64 29.68 -41.96 -17.56
CA ALA A 64 29.13 -40.60 -17.56
C ALA A 64 28.23 -40.34 -16.29
N GLN A 65 27.46 -41.34 -15.84
CA GLN A 65 26.63 -41.21 -14.64
C GLN A 65 27.50 -41.21 -13.38
N ALA A 66 28.59 -41.97 -13.32
CA ALA A 66 29.50 -41.98 -12.18
C ALA A 66 30.21 -40.62 -12.04
N TYR A 67 30.66 -40.02 -13.17
CA TYR A 67 31.19 -38.66 -13.17
C TYR A 67 30.15 -37.61 -12.74
N ALA A 68 28.96 -37.63 -13.30
CA ALA A 68 27.90 -36.72 -12.96
C ALA A 68 27.53 -36.77 -11.45
N ASN A 69 27.50 -37.99 -10.88
CA ASN A 69 27.28 -38.14 -9.44
C ASN A 69 28.44 -37.56 -8.62
N ALA A 70 29.67 -37.79 -9.03
CA ALA A 70 30.84 -37.28 -8.36
C ALA A 70 30.92 -35.74 -8.42
N GLU A 71 30.64 -35.15 -9.60
CA GLU A 71 30.56 -33.71 -9.79
C GLU A 71 29.48 -33.07 -8.93
N PHE A 72 28.27 -33.68 -8.89
CA PHE A 72 27.21 -33.20 -8.02
C PHE A 72 27.60 -33.21 -6.54
N ILE A 73 28.22 -34.29 -6.06
CA ILE A 73 28.69 -34.39 -4.66
C ILE A 73 29.78 -33.35 -4.38
N ALA A 74 30.69 -33.11 -5.34
CA ALA A 74 31.74 -32.12 -5.20
C ALA A 74 31.19 -30.69 -5.10
N GLU A 75 30.22 -30.33 -5.94
CA GLU A 75 29.55 -29.04 -5.93
C GLU A 75 28.65 -28.85 -4.70
N ALA A 76 27.95 -29.91 -4.26
CA ALA A 76 27.13 -29.92 -3.05
C ALA A 76 27.96 -30.12 -1.77
N ASN A 77 29.19 -29.59 -1.73
CA ASN A 77 30.06 -29.67 -0.56
C ASN A 77 29.46 -28.93 0.65
N PRO A 78 29.97 -29.17 1.87
CA PRO A 78 29.41 -28.59 3.09
C PRO A 78 29.34 -27.06 3.09
N ALA A 79 30.30 -26.37 2.44
CA ALA A 79 30.30 -24.92 2.38
C ALA A 79 29.11 -24.40 1.55
N THR A 80 28.90 -25.00 0.36
CA THR A 80 27.76 -24.69 -0.52
C THR A 80 26.44 -24.96 0.18
N VAL A 81 26.32 -26.09 0.89
CA VAL A 81 25.09 -26.44 1.64
C VAL A 81 24.83 -25.42 2.74
N LEU A 82 25.84 -25.02 3.51
CA LEU A 82 25.69 -24.00 4.55
C LEU A 82 25.28 -22.65 3.99
N GLU A 83 25.87 -22.23 2.87
CA GLU A 83 25.52 -20.97 2.20
C GLU A 83 24.04 -20.97 1.73
N LEU A 84 23.60 -22.05 1.11
CA LEU A 84 22.18 -22.20 0.70
C LEU A 84 21.23 -22.20 1.89
N LEU A 85 21.61 -22.81 3.02
CA LEU A 85 20.81 -22.79 4.25
C LEU A 85 20.72 -21.37 4.84
N ASP A 86 21.83 -20.62 4.82
CA ASP A 86 21.88 -19.23 5.28
C ASP A 86 21.06 -18.31 4.38
N GLU A 87 21.12 -18.50 3.07
CA GLU A 87 20.30 -17.76 2.13
C GLU A 87 18.80 -18.03 2.35
N ARG A 88 18.44 -19.29 2.52
CA ARG A 88 17.07 -19.70 2.83
C ARG A 88 16.57 -19.01 4.11
N GLU A 89 17.38 -18.98 5.15
CA GLU A 89 17.02 -18.36 6.43
C GLU A 89 16.83 -16.84 6.28
N ARG A 90 17.74 -16.16 5.58
CA ARG A 90 17.61 -14.73 5.25
C ARG A 90 16.31 -14.45 4.47
N ASN A 91 16.00 -15.30 3.48
CA ASN A 91 14.80 -15.16 2.67
C ASN A 91 13.53 -15.36 3.51
N GLN A 92 13.51 -16.32 4.43
CA GLN A 92 12.39 -16.51 5.36
C GLN A 92 12.17 -15.32 6.30
N GLN A 93 13.24 -14.75 6.83
CA GLN A 93 13.17 -13.54 7.66
C GLN A 93 12.67 -12.34 6.87
N TYR A 94 13.13 -12.20 5.62
CA TYR A 94 12.65 -11.15 4.72
C TYR A 94 11.16 -11.27 4.44
N ILE A 95 10.69 -12.48 4.08
CA ILE A 95 9.26 -12.75 3.82
C ILE A 95 8.44 -12.38 5.06
N LYS A 96 8.82 -12.89 6.24
CA LYS A 96 8.11 -12.60 7.50
C LYS A 96 8.00 -11.09 7.77
N ARG A 97 9.07 -10.33 7.52
CA ARG A 97 9.05 -8.87 7.68
C ARG A 97 8.10 -8.22 6.69
N ARG A 98 8.13 -8.65 5.41
CA ARG A 98 7.22 -8.13 4.37
C ARG A 98 5.76 -8.42 4.67
N ASP A 99 5.46 -9.59 5.21
CA ASP A 99 4.10 -9.93 5.63
C ASP A 99 3.59 -9.01 6.75
N GLN A 100 4.43 -8.72 7.75
CA GLN A 100 4.11 -7.78 8.82
C GLN A 100 3.91 -6.34 8.30
N GLU A 101 4.76 -5.88 7.37
CA GLU A 101 4.62 -4.58 6.72
C GLU A 101 3.30 -4.50 5.92
N ASN A 102 2.97 -5.54 5.16
CA ASN A 102 1.74 -5.62 4.38
C ASN A 102 0.49 -5.61 5.27
N GLU A 103 0.52 -6.31 6.40
CA GLU A 103 -0.57 -6.29 7.40
C GLU A 103 -0.76 -4.87 7.97
N GLY A 104 0.33 -4.18 8.31
CA GLY A 104 0.29 -2.78 8.75
C GLY A 104 -0.28 -1.82 7.71
N ILE A 105 0.09 -2.01 6.44
CA ILE A 105 -0.46 -1.23 5.32
C ILE A 105 -1.96 -1.51 5.16
N ALA A 106 -2.39 -2.77 5.20
CA ALA A 106 -3.79 -3.14 5.08
C ALA A 106 -4.66 -2.50 6.17
N LEU A 107 -4.18 -2.51 7.42
CA LEU A 107 -4.85 -1.84 8.54
C LEU A 107 -4.95 -0.31 8.35
N THR A 108 -3.89 0.30 7.84
CA THR A 108 -3.86 1.75 7.56
C THR A 108 -4.84 2.12 6.45
N VAL A 109 -4.85 1.35 5.35
CA VAL A 109 -5.82 1.53 4.26
C VAL A 109 -7.26 1.37 4.75
N GLY A 110 -7.51 0.40 5.64
CA GLY A 110 -8.83 0.22 6.26
C GLY A 110 -9.28 1.45 7.04
N LYS A 111 -8.41 2.02 7.87
CA LYS A 111 -8.71 3.25 8.63
C LYS A 111 -8.97 4.45 7.71
N LEU A 112 -8.10 4.66 6.71
CA LEU A 112 -8.25 5.77 5.77
C LEU A 112 -9.55 5.69 4.95
N ARG A 113 -10.03 4.48 4.63
CA ARG A 113 -11.32 4.30 3.96
C ARG A 113 -12.50 4.75 4.85
N VAL A 114 -12.48 4.39 6.13
CA VAL A 114 -13.53 4.81 7.08
C VAL A 114 -13.50 6.33 7.27
N GLU A 115 -12.32 6.93 7.38
CA GLU A 115 -12.17 8.39 7.50
C GLU A 115 -12.65 9.11 6.24
N LEU A 116 -12.37 8.58 5.06
CA LEU A 116 -12.85 9.13 3.78
C LEU A 116 -14.38 9.07 3.70
N GLU A 117 -14.99 7.94 4.01
CA GLU A 117 -16.45 7.78 4.02
C GLU A 117 -17.12 8.76 5.00
N ALA A 118 -16.54 8.94 6.19
CA ALA A 118 -17.04 9.93 7.15
C ALA A 118 -16.91 11.37 6.62
N ALA A 119 -15.80 11.72 5.95
CA ALA A 119 -15.61 13.03 5.36
C ALA A 119 -16.57 13.29 4.19
N GLU A 120 -16.83 12.29 3.34
CA GLU A 120 -17.80 12.37 2.24
C GLU A 120 -19.22 12.59 2.77
N ASN A 121 -19.63 11.88 3.82
CA ASN A 121 -20.94 12.08 4.47
C ASN A 121 -21.07 13.50 5.06
N ASN A 122 -20.04 13.99 5.75
CA ASN A 122 -20.05 15.36 6.28
C ASN A 122 -20.12 16.42 5.16
N LEU A 123 -19.51 16.17 4.01
CA LEU A 123 -19.60 17.05 2.84
C LEU A 123 -21.04 17.10 2.30
N ILE A 124 -21.69 15.95 2.13
CA ILE A 124 -23.09 15.83 1.69
C ILE A 124 -24.02 16.61 2.64
N ASP A 125 -23.85 16.42 3.96
CA ASP A 125 -24.65 17.13 4.97
C ASP A 125 -24.44 18.64 4.90
N SER A 126 -23.20 19.08 4.68
CA SER A 126 -22.86 20.50 4.52
C SER A 126 -23.47 21.11 3.25
N GLU A 127 -23.42 20.40 2.12
CA GLU A 127 -24.05 20.82 0.86
C GLU A 127 -25.58 20.95 1.01
N CYS A 128 -26.22 20.01 1.71
CA CYS A 128 -27.64 20.06 2.01
C CYS A 128 -28.01 21.31 2.83
N HIS A 129 -27.21 21.59 3.87
CA HIS A 129 -27.42 22.75 4.72
C HIS A 129 -27.20 24.09 3.97
N VAL A 130 -26.23 24.16 3.07
CA VAL A 130 -26.02 25.32 2.19
C VAL A 130 -27.24 25.55 1.29
N ALA A 131 -27.81 24.49 0.72
CA ALA A 131 -29.01 24.60 -0.11
C ALA A 131 -30.22 25.15 0.67
N GLU A 132 -30.43 24.68 1.90
CA GLU A 132 -31.48 25.20 2.80
C GLU A 132 -31.29 26.68 3.13
N LEU A 133 -30.06 27.09 3.42
CA LEU A 133 -29.72 28.51 3.69
C LEU A 133 -29.93 29.41 2.47
N GLU A 134 -29.60 28.93 1.27
CA GLU A 134 -29.84 29.67 0.03
C GLU A 134 -31.35 29.84 -0.26
N GLU A 135 -32.18 28.85 0.04
CA GLU A 135 -33.63 28.96 -0.09
C GLU A 135 -34.18 29.97 0.92
N ALA A 136 -33.79 29.87 2.20
CA ALA A 136 -34.21 30.81 3.22
C ALA A 136 -33.75 32.25 2.93
N LEU A 137 -32.60 32.44 2.31
CA LEU A 137 -32.10 33.76 1.89
C LEU A 137 -32.96 34.33 0.76
N ARG A 138 -33.33 33.52 -0.26
CA ARG A 138 -34.23 33.93 -1.34
C ARG A 138 -35.60 34.40 -0.80
N ASP A 139 -36.16 33.68 0.16
CA ASP A 139 -37.43 34.06 0.77
C ASP A 139 -37.35 35.38 1.53
N LYS A 140 -36.25 35.59 2.27
CA LYS A 140 -36.02 36.89 2.99
C LYS A 140 -35.80 38.03 2.02
N LEU A 141 -35.14 37.84 0.90
CA LEU A 141 -35.00 38.87 -0.14
C LEU A 141 -36.33 39.24 -0.76
N ALA A 142 -37.21 38.28 -1.07
CA ALA A 142 -38.54 38.54 -1.58
C ALA A 142 -39.40 39.36 -0.57
N LEU A 143 -39.32 39.02 0.71
CA LEU A 143 -40.01 39.78 1.77
C LEU A 143 -39.45 41.20 1.89
N LEU A 144 -38.14 41.38 1.77
CA LEU A 144 -37.50 42.72 1.79
C LEU A 144 -38.01 43.56 0.63
N GLU A 145 -37.99 43.06 -0.58
CA GLU A 145 -38.47 43.77 -1.78
C GLU A 145 -39.95 44.14 -1.65
N ALA A 146 -40.80 43.23 -1.11
CA ALA A 146 -42.20 43.56 -0.85
C ALA A 146 -42.37 44.66 0.20
N SER A 147 -41.54 44.67 1.26
CA SER A 147 -41.50 45.71 2.28
C SER A 147 -41.08 47.06 1.73
N GLU A 148 -40.05 47.07 0.92
CA GLU A 148 -39.54 48.31 0.25
C GLU A 148 -40.60 48.93 -0.69
N LYS A 149 -41.29 48.12 -1.50
CA LYS A 149 -42.39 48.56 -2.33
C LYS A 149 -43.53 49.14 -1.52
N ARG A 150 -43.86 48.53 -0.36
CA ARG A 150 -44.90 49.05 0.56
C ARG A 150 -44.45 50.39 1.17
N ASN A 151 -43.20 50.49 1.62
CA ASN A 151 -42.64 51.73 2.18
C ASN A 151 -42.64 52.85 1.12
N ALA A 152 -42.24 52.59 -0.10
CA ALA A 152 -42.29 53.56 -1.19
C ALA A 152 -43.74 54.09 -1.45
N LYS A 153 -44.72 53.18 -1.44
CA LYS A 153 -46.14 53.56 -1.55
C LYS A 153 -46.61 54.44 -0.41
N LEU A 154 -46.30 54.07 0.84
CA LEU A 154 -46.64 54.83 2.03
C LEU A 154 -45.97 56.24 2.05
N GLN A 155 -44.74 56.31 1.58
CA GLN A 155 -44.03 57.60 1.44
C GLN A 155 -44.75 58.54 0.41
N SER A 156 -45.17 57.97 -0.72
CA SER A 156 -45.93 58.67 -1.75
C SER A 156 -47.27 59.18 -1.22
N GLU A 157 -48.02 58.31 -0.54
CA GLU A 157 -49.31 58.64 0.11
C GLU A 157 -49.11 59.75 1.18
N ASN A 158 -48.11 59.66 2.01
CA ASN A 158 -47.78 60.67 2.99
C ASN A 158 -47.43 62.05 2.36
N ALA A 159 -46.69 62.03 1.25
CA ALA A 159 -46.36 63.25 0.50
C ALA A 159 -47.61 63.90 -0.07
N TYR A 160 -48.54 63.06 -0.65
CA TYR A 160 -49.82 63.51 -1.13
C TYR A 160 -50.66 64.17 -0.01
N ILE A 161 -50.83 63.50 1.13
CA ILE A 161 -51.59 63.97 2.27
C ILE A 161 -51.01 65.31 2.79
N ARG A 162 -49.68 65.45 2.91
CA ARG A 162 -49.02 66.71 3.33
C ARG A 162 -49.31 67.85 2.39
N ASN A 163 -49.33 67.59 1.10
CA ASN A 163 -49.64 68.65 0.10
C ASN A 163 -51.12 69.07 0.21
N ARG A 164 -52.03 68.12 0.43
CA ARG A 164 -53.47 68.41 0.62
C ARG A 164 -53.70 69.27 1.90
N TYR A 165 -52.97 68.97 3.01
CA TYR A 165 -53.03 69.78 4.22
C TYR A 165 -52.56 71.22 3.95
N LYS A 166 -51.48 71.44 3.24
CA LYS A 166 -51.00 72.79 2.86
C LYS A 166 -52.01 73.54 2.02
N GLU A 167 -52.68 72.87 1.05
CA GLU A 167 -53.71 73.49 0.24
C GLU A 167 -54.93 73.92 1.08
N LEU A 168 -55.33 73.06 2.03
CA LEU A 168 -56.40 73.34 2.95
C LEU A 168 -56.08 74.54 3.87
N ASP A 169 -54.88 74.55 4.45
CA ASP A 169 -54.39 75.69 5.28
C ASP A 169 -54.43 77.04 4.49
N LEU A 170 -54.00 77.01 3.25
CA LEU A 170 -54.07 78.13 2.33
C LEU A 170 -55.52 78.62 2.09
N LEU A 171 -56.44 77.64 1.86
CA LEU A 171 -57.86 77.98 1.67
C LEU A 171 -58.53 78.49 2.92
N ILE A 172 -58.22 77.98 4.08
CA ILE A 172 -58.72 78.47 5.39
C ILE A 172 -58.23 79.85 5.61
N GLY A 173 -56.92 80.10 5.41
CA GLY A 173 -56.32 81.48 5.55
C GLY A 173 -56.95 82.50 4.62
N LYS A 174 -57.24 82.13 3.34
CA LYS A 174 -57.98 83.03 2.42
C LYS A 174 -59.41 83.30 2.91
N ASN A 175 -60.16 82.28 3.38
CA ASN A 175 -61.53 82.48 3.87
C ASN A 175 -61.56 83.38 5.11
N ILE A 176 -60.61 83.23 6.04
CA ILE A 176 -60.48 84.06 7.20
C ILE A 176 -60.26 85.52 6.78
N LEU A 177 -59.36 85.79 5.84
CA LEU A 177 -59.10 87.16 5.33
C LEU A 177 -60.34 87.73 4.65
N VAL A 178 -61.13 86.94 3.91
CA VAL A 178 -62.40 87.44 3.33
C VAL A 178 -63.43 87.81 4.40
N MET A 179 -63.54 86.99 5.46
CA MET A 179 -64.48 87.26 6.57
C MET A 179 -64.08 88.47 7.44
N GLN A 180 -62.77 88.79 7.45
CA GLN A 180 -62.31 89.97 8.16
C GLN A 180 -62.46 91.28 7.36
N ALA A 181 -62.66 91.16 6.05
CA ALA A 181 -62.79 92.30 5.13
C ALA A 181 -64.26 92.73 4.85
N ALA A 182 -65.20 91.82 5.29
CA ALA A 182 -66.67 92.06 5.21
C ALA A 182 -67.18 92.67 6.58
#